data_da9fe1b0991f2dafc69a0cca7a053e66
#
_entry.id   da9fe1b0991f2dafc69a0cca7a053e66
#
_cell.length_a   1.000
_cell.length_b   1.000
_cell.length_c   1.000
_cell.angle_alpha   90.00
_cell.angle_beta   90.00
_cell.angle_gamma   90.00
#
_symmetry.space_group_name_H-M   'P 1'
#
loop_
_entity.id
_entity.type
_entity.pdbx_description
1 polymer ?
#
loop_
_entity_poly.entity_id
_entity_poly.type
_entity_poly.pdbx_seq_one_letter_code
_entity_poly.pdbx_strand_id
1 'polypeptide(L)'
;MQRINYFTNPNFTGPFANVHSYGGANAAYNDSTKQLNIYGDNGGYGFNLTVPKNAALVFACFLWTKHDKNPDPLRVYSLESSGNEPIASATISQDTNNLLLRFNSTGSGRIRVEFYPNGNSVNIAKPILELADTYDKAVGGGLPGFFTGDTMPLA
;
A
#
# COMPACT_ATOMS: atom_id res chain seq x y z
N MET A 1 20.01 3.43 13.57
CA MET A 1 18.63 2.95 13.37
C MET A 1 18.44 2.58 11.92
N GLN A 2 17.66 1.59 11.66
CA GLN A 2 17.45 1.07 10.31
C GLN A 2 15.97 1.22 9.94
N ARG A 3 15.70 1.66 8.70
CA ARG A 3 14.36 1.65 8.14
C ARG A 3 14.01 0.24 7.68
N ILE A 4 12.77 -0.16 7.90
CA ILE A 4 12.25 -1.45 7.45
C ILE A 4 11.01 -1.21 6.60
N ASN A 5 11.01 -1.74 5.39
CA ASN A 5 9.81 -1.76 4.57
C ASN A 5 9.04 -3.06 4.84
N TYR A 6 7.91 -2.94 5.51
CA TYR A 6 7.03 -4.07 5.81
C TYR A 6 6.15 -4.47 4.62
N PHE A 7 6.15 -3.67 3.55
CA PHE A 7 5.50 -4.08 2.31
C PHE A 7 6.41 -5.06 1.59
N THR A 8 5.98 -6.31 1.54
CA THR A 8 6.74 -7.37 0.90
C THR A 8 6.68 -7.25 -0.62
N ASN A 9 7.76 -7.57 -1.30
CA ASN A 9 7.86 -7.51 -2.76
C ASN A 9 7.58 -6.11 -3.33
N PRO A 10 8.29 -5.06 -2.90
CA PRO A 10 8.00 -3.69 -3.32
C PRO A 10 8.29 -3.39 -4.79
N ASN A 11 8.99 -4.28 -5.48
CA ASN A 11 9.23 -4.19 -6.92
C ASN A 11 8.21 -4.99 -7.74
N PHE A 12 7.23 -5.60 -7.09
CA PHE A 12 6.17 -6.40 -7.72
C PHE A 12 6.68 -7.50 -8.64
N THR A 13 7.75 -8.17 -8.27
CA THR A 13 8.25 -9.32 -9.03
C THR A 13 7.45 -10.56 -8.63
N GLY A 14 6.84 -11.22 -9.59
CA GLY A 14 5.95 -12.35 -9.33
C GLY A 14 6.66 -13.65 -8.99
N PRO A 15 5.95 -14.68 -8.48
CA PRO A 15 4.53 -14.68 -8.15
C PRO A 15 4.22 -13.87 -6.88
N PHE A 16 3.02 -13.28 -6.84
CA PHE A 16 2.59 -12.51 -5.68
C PHE A 16 2.08 -13.43 -4.59
N ALA A 17 2.71 -13.38 -3.43
CA ALA A 17 2.25 -14.05 -2.23
C ALA A 17 1.40 -13.10 -1.37
N ASN A 18 0.56 -13.67 -0.51
CA ASN A 18 -0.23 -12.91 0.46
C ASN A 18 -1.20 -11.91 -0.15
N VAL A 19 -1.72 -12.21 -1.34
CA VAL A 19 -2.71 -11.40 -2.02
C VAL A 19 -4.10 -11.93 -1.70
N HIS A 20 -5.03 -11.01 -1.48
CA HIS A 20 -6.46 -11.29 -1.35
C HIS A 20 -7.21 -10.48 -2.41
N SER A 21 -7.84 -11.15 -3.36
CA SER A 21 -8.67 -10.50 -4.38
C SER A 21 -10.06 -11.11 -4.42
N TYR A 22 -11.04 -10.27 -4.71
CA TYR A 22 -12.42 -10.74 -4.83
C TYR A 22 -13.21 -9.82 -5.78
N GLY A 23 -14.38 -10.29 -6.21
CA GLY A 23 -15.34 -9.49 -6.96
C GLY A 23 -14.92 -9.11 -8.37
N GLY A 24 -13.93 -9.76 -8.94
CA GLY A 24 -13.45 -9.44 -10.29
C GLY A 24 -12.28 -8.47 -10.34
N ALA A 25 -11.79 -8.02 -9.20
CA ALA A 25 -10.55 -7.23 -9.17
C ALA A 25 -9.35 -8.11 -9.49
N ASN A 26 -8.49 -7.62 -10.37
CA ASN A 26 -7.29 -8.30 -10.85
C ASN A 26 -6.10 -7.37 -10.86
N ALA A 27 -4.92 -7.93 -11.03
CA ALA A 27 -3.71 -7.15 -11.16
C ALA A 27 -2.79 -7.72 -12.24
N ALA A 28 -2.09 -6.83 -12.93
CA ALA A 28 -1.07 -7.16 -13.91
C ALA A 28 0.20 -6.36 -13.63
N TYR A 29 1.34 -7.02 -13.74
CA TYR A 29 2.64 -6.41 -13.47
C TYR A 29 3.28 -5.92 -14.77
N ASN A 30 3.83 -4.71 -14.72
CA ASN A 30 4.63 -4.15 -15.81
C ASN A 30 6.10 -4.18 -15.40
N ASP A 31 6.87 -5.07 -16.01
CA ASP A 31 8.27 -5.27 -15.67
C ASP A 31 9.16 -4.08 -16.05
N SER A 32 8.85 -3.38 -17.12
CA SER A 32 9.66 -2.25 -17.57
C SER A 32 9.54 -1.04 -16.65
N THR A 33 8.37 -0.83 -16.04
CA THR A 33 8.11 0.32 -15.16
C THR A 33 8.10 -0.02 -13.69
N LYS A 34 8.18 -1.31 -13.33
CA LYS A 34 8.05 -1.79 -11.95
C LYS A 34 6.73 -1.37 -11.31
N GLN A 35 5.65 -1.38 -12.09
CA GLN A 35 4.32 -0.97 -11.66
C GLN A 35 3.37 -2.14 -11.64
N LEU A 36 2.45 -2.12 -10.68
CA LEU A 36 1.33 -3.04 -10.63
C LEU A 36 0.09 -2.29 -11.07
N ASN A 37 -0.61 -2.83 -12.08
CA ASN A 37 -1.89 -2.32 -12.52
C ASN A 37 -3.02 -3.14 -11.90
N ILE A 38 -3.83 -2.50 -11.08
CA ILE A 38 -5.02 -3.11 -10.46
C ILE A 38 -6.23 -2.62 -11.24
N TYR A 39 -7.07 -3.55 -11.69
CA TYR A 39 -8.21 -3.24 -12.56
C TYR A 39 -9.39 -4.16 -12.25
N GLY A 40 -10.56 -3.78 -12.72
CA GLY A 40 -11.79 -4.57 -12.60
C GLY A 40 -13.01 -3.73 -12.26
N ASP A 41 -14.18 -4.32 -12.42
CA ASP A 41 -15.46 -3.60 -12.24
C ASP A 41 -15.91 -3.55 -10.79
N ASN A 42 -15.63 -4.59 -10.03
CA ASN A 42 -16.06 -4.73 -8.65
C ASN A 42 -14.97 -5.35 -7.79
N GLY A 43 -15.15 -5.25 -6.50
CA GLY A 43 -14.30 -5.93 -5.53
C GLY A 43 -13.01 -5.20 -5.22
N GLY A 44 -12.11 -5.91 -4.56
CA GLY A 44 -10.86 -5.37 -4.07
C GLY A 44 -9.67 -6.26 -4.36
N TYR A 45 -8.51 -5.65 -4.41
CA TYR A 45 -7.22 -6.32 -4.54
C TYR A 45 -6.33 -5.85 -3.40
N GLY A 46 -6.00 -6.75 -2.50
CA GLY A 46 -5.33 -6.41 -1.25
C GLY A 46 -4.07 -7.22 -0.99
N PHE A 47 -3.22 -6.65 -0.17
CA PHE A 47 -1.96 -7.23 0.28
C PHE A 47 -2.04 -7.49 1.78
N ASN A 48 -1.93 -8.76 2.19
CA ASN A 48 -1.89 -9.16 3.58
C ASN A 48 -0.45 -9.04 4.09
N LEU A 49 -0.26 -8.22 5.11
CA LEU A 49 1.07 -7.83 5.58
C LEU A 49 1.15 -7.99 7.10
N THR A 50 2.36 -8.25 7.58
CA THR A 50 2.67 -8.30 9.00
C THR A 50 3.51 -7.09 9.36
N VAL A 51 3.09 -6.39 10.40
CA VAL A 51 3.70 -5.14 10.88
C VAL A 51 3.88 -5.20 12.39
N PRO A 52 4.67 -4.29 12.97
CA PRO A 52 4.71 -4.16 14.44
C PRO A 52 3.33 -3.92 15.03
N LYS A 53 3.08 -4.50 16.20
CA LYS A 53 1.81 -4.41 16.91
C LYS A 53 1.64 -3.03 17.54
N ASN A 54 0.43 -2.51 17.51
CA ASN A 54 0.06 -1.24 18.17
C ASN A 54 1.03 -0.11 17.86
N ALA A 55 1.42 0.01 16.59
CA ALA A 55 2.44 0.95 16.15
C ALA A 55 1.88 1.98 15.18
N ALA A 56 2.42 3.18 15.23
CA ALA A 56 2.15 4.22 14.24
C ALA A 56 2.93 3.91 12.95
N LEU A 57 2.21 3.84 11.84
CA LEU A 57 2.74 3.43 10.53
C LEU A 57 2.40 4.45 9.46
N VAL A 58 3.21 4.44 8.42
CA VAL A 58 2.99 5.16 7.18
C VAL A 58 2.95 4.14 6.04
N PHE A 59 1.89 4.18 5.24
CA PHE A 59 1.86 3.56 3.93
C PHE A 59 1.97 4.65 2.89
N ALA A 60 2.93 4.54 1.99
CA ALA A 60 3.11 5.50 0.90
C ALA A 60 3.40 4.75 -0.40
N CYS A 61 2.92 5.28 -1.50
CA CYS A 61 3.24 4.75 -2.83
C CYS A 61 3.08 5.84 -3.87
N PHE A 62 3.74 5.65 -5.00
CA PHE A 62 3.42 6.39 -6.20
C PHE A 62 2.17 5.76 -6.81
N LEU A 63 1.19 6.58 -7.15
CA LEU A 63 -0.09 6.10 -7.64
C LEU A 63 -0.58 6.94 -8.80
N TRP A 64 -1.17 6.28 -9.78
CA TRP A 64 -1.77 6.94 -10.93
C TRP A 64 -3.03 6.20 -11.36
N THR A 65 -4.09 6.97 -11.63
CA THR A 65 -5.37 6.44 -12.13
C THR A 65 -5.71 7.07 -13.47
N LYS A 66 -6.44 6.34 -14.31
CA LYS A 66 -6.83 6.82 -15.65
C LYS A 66 -8.16 7.53 -15.71
N HIS A 67 -8.95 7.46 -14.67
CA HIS A 67 -10.36 7.86 -14.77
C HIS A 67 -10.73 8.95 -13.78
N ASP A 68 -11.56 9.85 -14.26
CA ASP A 68 -12.11 10.99 -13.55
C ASP A 68 -13.40 10.68 -12.80
N LYS A 69 -13.96 9.47 -13.00
CA LYS A 69 -15.23 9.09 -12.39
C LYS A 69 -14.98 8.25 -11.15
N ASN A 70 -15.56 8.65 -10.05
CA ASN A 70 -15.55 7.91 -8.79
C ASN A 70 -14.13 7.63 -8.28
N PRO A 71 -13.65 8.40 -7.34
CA PRO A 71 -12.37 8.12 -6.72
C PRO A 71 -12.39 6.71 -6.11
N ASP A 72 -11.38 5.93 -6.42
CA ASP A 72 -11.25 4.57 -5.91
C ASP A 72 -10.71 4.61 -4.47
N PRO A 73 -11.38 3.94 -3.54
CA PRO A 73 -10.90 3.94 -2.18
C PRO A 73 -9.70 3.03 -1.98
N LEU A 74 -8.80 3.48 -1.16
CA LEU A 74 -7.78 2.65 -0.54
C LEU A 74 -8.17 2.48 0.93
N ARG A 75 -8.15 1.26 1.42
CA ARG A 75 -8.50 0.96 2.81
C ARG A 75 -7.46 0.05 3.44
N VAL A 76 -7.24 0.26 4.72
CA VAL A 76 -6.42 -0.63 5.54
C VAL A 76 -7.33 -1.31 6.56
N TYR A 77 -7.25 -2.62 6.63
CA TYR A 77 -8.03 -3.44 7.56
C TYR A 77 -7.10 -4.13 8.56
N SER A 78 -7.61 -4.32 9.78
CA SER A 78 -7.03 -5.28 10.71
C SER A 78 -7.55 -6.67 10.39
N LEU A 79 -6.66 -7.66 10.31
CA LEU A 79 -7.05 -9.06 10.03
C LEU A 79 -7.45 -9.82 11.30
N GLU A 80 -7.39 -9.21 12.46
CA GLU A 80 -7.81 -9.85 13.71
C GLU A 80 -9.31 -9.73 13.99
N SER A 81 -9.99 -8.76 13.34
CA SER A 81 -11.41 -8.57 13.54
C SER A 81 -12.21 -9.24 12.42
N SER A 82 -13.38 -9.77 12.76
CA SER A 82 -14.34 -10.29 11.79
C SER A 82 -15.16 -9.18 11.13
N GLY A 83 -14.96 -7.93 11.52
CA GLY A 83 -15.67 -6.78 10.99
C GLY A 83 -15.09 -6.29 9.67
N ASN A 84 -15.92 -5.62 8.90
CA ASN A 84 -15.54 -5.02 7.62
C ASN A 84 -15.18 -3.55 7.74
N GLU A 85 -14.91 -3.08 8.96
CA GLU A 85 -14.56 -1.69 9.21
C GLU A 85 -13.07 -1.46 8.96
N PRO A 86 -12.71 -0.54 8.06
CA PRO A 86 -11.32 -0.19 7.87
C PRO A 86 -10.78 0.59 9.07
N ILE A 87 -9.52 0.37 9.41
CA ILE A 87 -8.83 1.15 10.43
C ILE A 87 -8.30 2.48 9.86
N ALA A 88 -8.18 2.58 8.54
CA ALA A 88 -7.81 3.80 7.84
C ALA A 88 -8.28 3.72 6.39
N SER A 89 -8.49 4.87 5.76
CA SER A 89 -8.86 4.93 4.35
C SER A 89 -8.36 6.22 3.71
N ALA A 90 -8.12 6.16 2.42
CA ALA A 90 -7.80 7.31 1.60
C ALA A 90 -8.52 7.20 0.25
N THR A 91 -8.93 8.34 -0.29
CA THR A 91 -9.55 8.41 -1.61
C THR A 91 -8.49 8.64 -2.67
N ILE A 92 -8.55 7.84 -3.73
CA ILE A 92 -7.67 7.96 -4.88
C ILE A 92 -8.41 8.73 -5.96
N SER A 93 -7.81 9.80 -6.47
CA SER A 93 -8.36 10.56 -7.59
C SER A 93 -7.45 10.47 -8.82
N GLN A 94 -7.99 10.88 -9.97
CA GLN A 94 -7.33 10.77 -11.26
C GLN A 94 -5.89 11.29 -11.27
N ASP A 95 -5.63 12.38 -10.62
CA ASP A 95 -4.33 13.06 -10.67
C ASP A 95 -3.44 12.79 -9.45
N THR A 96 -3.77 11.77 -8.67
CA THR A 96 -2.98 11.44 -7.49
C THR A 96 -1.68 10.77 -7.93
N ASN A 97 -0.55 11.43 -7.69
CA ASN A 97 0.78 10.92 -8.00
C ASN A 97 1.47 10.32 -6.79
N ASN A 98 1.30 10.92 -5.62
CA ASN A 98 1.88 10.42 -4.38
C ASN A 98 0.76 10.23 -3.36
N LEU A 99 0.70 9.03 -2.81
CA LEU A 99 -0.23 8.71 -1.74
C LEU A 99 0.55 8.53 -0.44
N LEU A 100 0.05 9.10 0.63
CA LEU A 100 0.58 8.87 1.96
C LEU A 100 -0.60 8.68 2.92
N LEU A 101 -0.63 7.56 3.61
CA LEU A 101 -1.68 7.23 4.58
C LEU A 101 -1.03 6.88 5.91
N ARG A 102 -1.45 7.58 6.96
CA ARG A 102 -0.99 7.33 8.33
C ARG A 102 -2.06 6.58 9.09
N PHE A 103 -1.65 5.58 9.85
CA PHE A 103 -2.56 4.78 10.66
C PHE A 103 -1.81 4.08 11.80
N ASN A 104 -2.58 3.53 12.73
CA ASN A 104 -2.02 2.70 13.79
C ASN A 104 -2.42 1.25 13.56
N SER A 105 -1.46 0.34 13.67
CA SER A 105 -1.74 -1.09 13.65
C SER A 105 -2.40 -1.53 14.96
N THR A 106 -2.97 -2.70 14.94
CA THR A 106 -3.67 -3.29 16.07
C THR A 106 -2.86 -4.38 16.76
N GLY A 107 -3.43 -5.05 17.74
CA GLY A 107 -2.72 -5.98 18.62
C GLY A 107 -2.20 -7.25 17.95
N SER A 108 -2.75 -7.64 16.78
CA SER A 108 -2.25 -8.80 16.03
C SER A 108 -1.04 -8.47 15.16
N GLY A 109 -0.87 -7.21 14.75
CA GLY A 109 0.12 -6.81 13.77
C GLY A 109 -0.14 -7.34 12.37
N ARG A 110 -1.35 -7.84 12.10
CA ARG A 110 -1.73 -8.35 10.78
C ARG A 110 -2.73 -7.41 10.14
N ILE A 111 -2.37 -6.88 8.97
CA ILE A 111 -3.20 -5.91 8.26
C ILE A 111 -3.36 -6.31 6.80
N ARG A 112 -4.35 -5.70 6.14
CA ARG A 112 -4.50 -5.75 4.68
C ARG A 112 -4.58 -4.33 4.15
N VAL A 113 -3.72 -4.03 3.18
CA VAL A 113 -3.81 -2.81 2.38
C VAL A 113 -4.55 -3.18 1.10
N GLU A 114 -5.72 -2.58 0.86
CA GLU A 114 -6.63 -3.02 -0.20
C GLU A 114 -7.05 -1.86 -1.09
N PHE A 115 -7.01 -2.10 -2.40
CA PHE A 115 -7.38 -1.14 -3.44
C PHE A 115 -8.67 -1.59 -4.12
N TYR A 116 -9.55 -0.63 -4.43
CA TYR A 116 -10.85 -0.86 -5.07
C TYR A 116 -10.91 -0.13 -6.42
N PRO A 117 -10.72 -0.83 -7.54
CA PRO A 117 -10.65 -0.18 -8.85
C PRO A 117 -11.98 0.37 -9.37
N ASN A 118 -13.12 -0.19 -9.00
CA ASN A 118 -14.47 0.29 -9.37
C ASN A 118 -14.66 0.55 -10.86
N GLY A 119 -14.23 -0.36 -11.72
CA GLY A 119 -14.31 -0.21 -13.17
C GLY A 119 -13.19 0.62 -13.77
N ASN A 120 -12.28 1.12 -12.95
CA ASN A 120 -11.11 1.89 -13.36
C ASN A 120 -9.85 1.03 -13.34
N SER A 121 -8.71 1.65 -13.61
CA SER A 121 -7.42 1.05 -13.34
C SER A 121 -6.60 1.93 -12.42
N VAL A 122 -5.92 1.29 -11.48
CA VAL A 122 -5.03 1.94 -10.53
C VAL A 122 -3.63 1.36 -10.75
N ASN A 123 -2.67 2.21 -11.08
CA ASN A 123 -1.27 1.82 -11.19
C ASN A 123 -0.55 2.24 -9.92
N ILE A 124 0.15 1.32 -9.29
CA ILE A 124 0.94 1.60 -8.10
C ILE A 124 2.40 1.21 -8.33
N ALA A 125 3.29 2.00 -7.75
CA ALA A 125 4.72 1.76 -7.76
C ALA A 125 5.34 2.25 -6.47
N LYS A 126 6.50 1.72 -6.13
CA LYS A 126 7.30 2.17 -5.00
C LYS A 126 6.53 2.16 -3.67
N PRO A 127 5.87 1.05 -3.32
CA PRO A 127 5.18 0.97 -2.04
C PRO A 127 6.16 0.91 -0.89
N ILE A 128 5.88 1.66 0.15
CA ILE A 128 6.61 1.63 1.42
C ILE A 128 5.60 1.53 2.56
N LEU A 129 5.85 0.61 3.47
CA LEU A 129 5.09 0.48 4.71
C LEU A 129 6.09 0.44 5.84
N GLU A 130 6.12 1.49 6.64
CA GLU A 130 7.20 1.75 7.57
C GLU A 130 6.66 2.34 8.86
N LEU A 131 7.41 2.21 9.96
CA LEU A 131 7.12 2.95 11.17
C LEU A 131 7.14 4.45 10.88
N ALA A 132 6.14 5.16 11.39
CA ALA A 132 6.02 6.61 11.16
C ALA A 132 7.25 7.37 11.65
N ASP A 133 7.82 6.97 12.77
CA ASP A 133 9.00 7.61 13.35
C ASP A 133 10.22 7.52 12.41
N THR A 134 10.50 6.34 11.86
CA THR A 134 11.63 6.17 10.95
C THR A 134 11.40 6.86 9.61
N TYR A 135 10.17 6.82 9.10
CA TYR A 135 9.80 7.51 7.88
C TYR A 135 10.01 9.03 8.02
N ASP A 136 9.48 9.61 9.08
CA ASP A 136 9.57 11.06 9.30
C ASP A 136 11.01 11.53 9.51
N LYS A 137 11.81 10.78 10.25
CA LYS A 137 13.23 11.08 10.42
C LYS A 137 14.00 11.00 9.11
N ALA A 138 13.73 10.00 8.29
CA ALA A 138 14.40 9.82 7.01
C ALA A 138 14.06 10.95 6.04
N VAL A 139 12.78 11.21 5.83
CA VAL A 139 12.31 12.23 4.88
C VAL A 139 12.68 13.62 5.38
N GLY A 140 12.57 13.89 6.67
CA GLY A 140 13.00 15.14 7.28
C GLY A 140 14.51 15.36 7.20
N GLY A 141 15.30 14.29 7.12
CA GLY A 141 16.75 14.34 6.92
C GLY A 141 17.19 14.34 5.46
N GLY A 142 16.25 14.41 4.50
CA GLY A 142 16.56 14.45 3.07
C GLY A 142 16.70 13.11 2.39
N LEU A 143 16.43 12.00 3.09
CA LEU A 143 16.43 10.67 2.47
C LEU A 143 15.15 10.44 1.66
N PRO A 144 15.19 9.55 0.63
CA PRO A 144 13.99 9.25 -0.14
C PRO A 144 12.94 8.56 0.72
N GLY A 145 11.66 8.81 0.39
CA GLY A 145 10.55 8.09 1.02
C GLY A 145 10.56 6.60 0.67
N PHE A 146 10.93 6.26 -0.55
CA PHE A 146 10.99 4.88 -1.04
C PHE A 146 12.43 4.38 -1.12
N PHE A 147 12.61 3.08 -0.84
CA PHE A 147 13.84 2.35 -1.09
C PHE A 147 13.52 0.92 -1.55
N THR A 148 14.40 0.33 -2.37
CA THR A 148 14.10 -0.92 -3.07
C THR A 148 14.33 -2.18 -2.24
N GLY A 149 15.12 -2.11 -1.19
CA GLY A 149 15.38 -3.25 -0.32
C GLY A 149 14.37 -3.37 0.81
N ASP A 150 14.53 -4.42 1.61
CA ASP A 150 13.71 -4.59 2.82
C ASP A 150 14.12 -3.62 3.92
N THR A 151 15.34 -3.16 3.88
CA THR A 151 15.91 -2.27 4.89
C THR A 151 16.77 -1.18 4.26
N MET A 152 16.89 -0.07 4.98
CA MET A 152 17.76 1.05 4.62
C MET A 152 18.27 1.72 5.90
N PRO A 153 19.58 2.07 5.99
CA PRO A 153 20.07 2.87 7.12
C PRO A 153 19.43 4.24 7.18
N LEU A 154 19.25 4.77 8.38
CA LEU A 154 18.71 6.12 8.58
C LEU A 154 19.79 7.19 8.44
N ALA A 155 21.02 6.83 8.60
CA ALA A 155 22.13 7.78 8.50
C ALA A 155 23.34 7.16 7.87
#